data_31713241925fdb86dc11fab93de06867
#
_entry.id   31713241925fdb86dc11fab93de06867
#
_cell.length_a   1.000
_cell.length_b   1.000
_cell.length_c   1.000
_cell.angle_alpha   90.00
_cell.angle_beta   90.00
_cell.angle_gamma   90.00
#
_symmetry.space_group_name_H-M   'P 1'
#
loop_
_entity.id
_entity.type
_entity.pdbx_description
1 polymer ?
#
loop_
_entity_poly.entity_id
_entity_poly.type
_entity_poly.pdbx_seq_one_letter_code
_entity_poly.pdbx_strand_id
1 'polypeptide(L)'
;VAFRYLKPLRSGGLLSIISWFSFIGICIGVATLIIVMSVMNGFRYELENRIIGFNGHIYIQKIEEYFRYDFQDLEELDEIKFIDPNITIQSLITTDYSTKGILVKSIIPENIKHYSFIDETFIVDNEFNESGIILGARLVESIGVEIGSSIKLFSSNTISSPFGQLPKSISLKVKGIFNSG
;
A
#
# COMPACT_ATOMS: atom_id res chain seq x y z
N VAL A 1 11.56 15.31 -49.35
CA VAL A 1 12.40 14.36 -50.12
C VAL A 1 11.91 12.93 -49.85
N ALA A 2 11.70 12.47 -48.61
CA ALA A 2 11.32 11.12 -48.25
C ALA A 2 9.96 10.67 -48.86
N PHE A 3 8.94 11.54 -48.86
CA PHE A 3 7.63 11.24 -49.43
C PHE A 3 7.65 10.97 -50.97
N ARG A 4 8.70 11.43 -51.65
CA ARG A 4 8.81 11.22 -53.09
C ARG A 4 9.24 9.78 -53.46
N TYR A 5 9.91 9.10 -52.53
CA TYR A 5 10.34 7.68 -52.69
C TYR A 5 9.23 6.68 -52.37
N LEU A 6 8.20 7.09 -51.66
CA LEU A 6 7.04 6.26 -51.35
C LEU A 6 5.98 6.21 -52.45
N LYS A 7 6.07 7.12 -53.46
CA LYS A 7 5.14 7.07 -54.62
C LYS A 7 5.59 5.96 -55.58
N PRO A 8 4.70 5.04 -55.98
CA PRO A 8 5.01 3.99 -56.93
C PRO A 8 5.34 4.61 -58.29
N LEU A 9 6.62 4.68 -58.62
CA LEU A 9 7.05 4.97 -59.98
C LEU A 9 6.77 3.72 -60.83
N ARG A 10 6.21 3.92 -61.99
CA ARG A 10 5.61 2.94 -62.92
C ARG A 10 6.54 1.77 -63.35
N SER A 11 7.79 1.69 -62.93
CA SER A 11 8.77 0.65 -63.29
C SER A 11 9.44 -0.07 -62.12
N GLY A 12 9.05 0.17 -60.87
CA GLY A 12 9.73 -0.39 -59.68
C GLY A 12 8.78 -0.95 -58.62
N GLY A 13 7.71 -1.64 -58.98
CA GLY A 13 6.68 -2.11 -58.05
C GLY A 13 7.21 -2.93 -56.86
N LEU A 14 8.21 -3.79 -57.08
CA LEU A 14 8.82 -4.61 -56.02
C LEU A 14 9.59 -3.78 -54.99
N LEU A 15 10.36 -2.80 -55.42
CA LEU A 15 11.11 -1.92 -54.52
C LEU A 15 10.20 -1.06 -53.60
N SER A 16 9.09 -0.60 -54.16
CA SER A 16 8.09 0.17 -53.40
C SER A 16 7.38 -0.69 -52.34
N ILE A 17 7.08 -1.95 -52.67
CA ILE A 17 6.49 -2.90 -51.75
C ILE A 17 7.45 -3.18 -50.55
N ILE A 18 8.70 -3.46 -50.86
CA ILE A 18 9.73 -3.72 -49.83
C ILE A 18 9.90 -2.51 -48.89
N SER A 19 9.98 -1.31 -49.46
CA SER A 19 10.08 -0.07 -48.70
C SER A 19 8.88 0.16 -47.78
N TRP A 20 7.67 -0.15 -48.28
CA TRP A 20 6.43 -0.04 -47.50
C TRP A 20 6.40 -1.03 -46.32
N PHE A 21 6.77 -2.30 -46.57
CA PHE A 21 6.87 -3.29 -45.51
C PHE A 21 7.91 -2.92 -44.44
N SER A 22 9.06 -2.41 -44.87
CA SER A 22 10.09 -1.94 -43.95
C SER A 22 9.60 -0.76 -43.09
N PHE A 23 8.89 0.19 -43.71
CA PHE A 23 8.31 1.32 -42.99
C PHE A 23 7.28 0.88 -41.94
N ILE A 24 6.35 -0.01 -42.34
CA ILE A 24 5.35 -0.57 -41.40
C ILE A 24 6.04 -1.32 -40.27
N GLY A 25 7.06 -2.13 -40.54
CA GLY A 25 7.79 -2.86 -39.55
C GLY A 25 8.43 -1.94 -38.50
N ILE A 26 9.05 -0.86 -38.95
CA ILE A 26 9.65 0.14 -38.04
C ILE A 26 8.56 0.86 -37.23
N CYS A 27 7.46 1.25 -37.85
CA CYS A 27 6.32 1.90 -37.18
C CYS A 27 5.74 1.02 -36.07
N ILE A 28 5.51 -0.27 -36.35
CA ILE A 28 5.00 -1.24 -35.38
C ILE A 28 6.02 -1.43 -34.24
N GLY A 29 7.29 -1.55 -34.56
CA GLY A 29 8.36 -1.69 -33.57
C GLY A 29 8.42 -0.50 -32.59
N VAL A 30 8.40 0.72 -33.13
CA VAL A 30 8.41 1.93 -32.31
C VAL A 30 7.12 2.07 -31.51
N ALA A 31 5.97 1.81 -32.12
CA ALA A 31 4.68 1.85 -31.43
C ALA A 31 4.65 0.87 -30.24
N THR A 32 5.14 -0.35 -30.44
CA THR A 32 5.21 -1.37 -29.39
C THR A 32 6.09 -0.91 -28.22
N LEU A 33 7.26 -0.32 -28.51
CA LEU A 33 8.14 0.24 -27.48
C LEU A 33 7.44 1.33 -26.66
N ILE A 34 6.77 2.26 -27.32
CA ILE A 34 6.04 3.35 -26.64
C ILE A 34 4.93 2.79 -25.75
N ILE A 35 4.15 1.82 -26.27
CA ILE A 35 3.07 1.20 -25.49
C ILE A 35 3.61 0.49 -24.25
N VAL A 36 4.66 -0.33 -24.40
CA VAL A 36 5.26 -1.06 -23.29
C VAL A 36 5.81 -0.10 -22.24
N MET A 37 6.53 0.94 -22.66
CA MET A 37 7.04 1.97 -21.74
C MET A 37 5.92 2.71 -21.01
N SER A 38 4.86 3.06 -21.70
CA SER A 38 3.70 3.75 -21.11
C SER A 38 2.98 2.88 -20.08
N VAL A 39 2.74 1.62 -20.40
CA VAL A 39 2.12 0.65 -19.46
C VAL A 39 3.01 0.43 -18.24
N MET A 40 4.31 0.24 -18.45
CA MET A 40 5.26 0.04 -17.35
C MET A 40 5.33 1.26 -16.43
N ASN A 41 5.38 2.47 -16.98
CA ASN A 41 5.38 3.69 -16.18
C ASN A 41 4.08 3.87 -15.41
N GLY A 42 2.93 3.61 -16.03
CA GLY A 42 1.64 3.65 -15.35
C GLY A 42 1.53 2.64 -14.20
N PHE A 43 1.98 1.41 -14.44
CA PHE A 43 2.01 0.36 -13.43
C PHE A 43 2.94 0.70 -12.26
N ARG A 44 4.13 1.22 -12.56
CA ARG A 44 5.09 1.66 -11.54
C ARG A 44 4.49 2.76 -10.67
N TYR A 45 3.88 3.77 -11.27
CA TYR A 45 3.25 4.86 -10.54
C TYR A 45 2.13 4.38 -9.61
N GLU A 46 1.28 3.47 -10.11
CA GLU A 46 0.20 2.89 -9.32
C GLU A 46 0.72 2.04 -8.16
N LEU A 47 1.77 1.23 -8.41
CA LEU A 47 2.41 0.45 -7.34
C LEU A 47 3.06 1.34 -6.28
N GLU A 48 3.79 2.37 -6.68
CA GLU A 48 4.41 3.30 -5.74
C GLU A 48 3.35 3.93 -4.83
N ASN A 49 2.26 4.42 -5.37
CA ASN A 49 1.18 5.04 -4.59
C ASN A 49 0.53 4.05 -3.60
N ARG A 50 0.29 2.81 -4.01
CA ARG A 50 -0.32 1.79 -3.14
C ARG A 50 0.63 1.33 -2.04
N ILE A 51 1.90 1.12 -2.35
CA ILE A 51 2.89 0.64 -1.38
C ILE A 51 3.23 1.74 -0.39
N ILE A 52 3.50 2.95 -0.86
CA ILE A 52 3.88 4.10 -0.04
C ILE A 52 2.69 4.60 0.77
N GLY A 53 1.47 4.49 0.25
CA GLY A 53 0.26 4.88 0.98
C GLY A 53 0.08 4.16 2.31
N PHE A 54 0.54 2.92 2.41
CA PHE A 54 0.46 2.10 3.64
C PHE A 54 1.76 2.13 4.47
N ASN A 55 2.89 2.27 3.79
CA ASN A 55 4.21 2.25 4.40
C ASN A 55 4.85 3.63 4.27
N GLY A 56 5.57 4.07 5.29
CA GLY A 56 6.37 5.29 5.18
C GLY A 56 7.48 5.15 4.14
N HIS A 57 7.97 6.29 3.64
CA HIS A 57 9.09 6.32 2.69
C HIS A 57 10.41 5.89 3.35
N ILE A 58 10.57 6.19 4.63
CA ILE A 58 11.78 5.90 5.40
C ILE A 58 11.36 5.28 6.73
N TYR A 59 12.04 4.19 7.10
CA TYR A 59 11.91 3.54 8.39
C TYR A 59 13.19 3.72 9.17
N ILE A 60 13.08 4.32 10.35
CA ILE A 60 14.17 4.38 11.33
C ILE A 60 13.88 3.35 12.40
N GLN A 61 14.68 2.29 12.43
CA GLN A 61 14.54 1.24 13.44
C GLN A 61 15.66 1.33 14.46
N LYS A 62 15.29 1.31 15.72
CA LYS A 62 16.25 1.28 16.83
C LYS A 62 16.95 -0.08 16.85
N ILE A 63 18.27 -0.08 16.71
CA ILE A 63 19.09 -1.30 16.73
C ILE A 63 19.72 -1.52 18.10
N GLU A 64 20.01 -0.45 18.85
CA GLU A 64 20.62 -0.51 20.19
C GLU A 64 19.88 0.35 21.21
N GLU A 65 19.93 -0.07 22.48
CA GLU A 65 19.20 0.54 23.61
C GLU A 65 19.64 1.98 23.95
N TYR A 66 20.81 2.40 23.47
CA TYR A 66 21.44 3.69 23.82
C TYR A 66 21.19 4.81 22.81
N PHE A 67 20.45 4.59 21.73
CA PHE A 67 20.19 5.61 20.74
C PHE A 67 19.01 6.49 21.17
N ARG A 68 19.29 7.64 21.75
CA ARG A 68 18.31 8.71 21.97
C ARG A 68 18.30 9.58 20.71
N TYR A 69 17.36 9.35 19.82
CA TYR A 69 17.15 10.25 18.69
C TYR A 69 16.26 11.39 19.17
N ASP A 70 16.72 12.62 18.99
CA ASP A 70 15.87 13.79 19.09
C ASP A 70 15.16 13.95 17.74
N PHE A 71 13.86 13.65 17.71
CA PHE A 71 13.06 13.76 16.49
C PHE A 71 12.81 15.22 16.11
N GLN A 72 13.09 16.18 16.99
CA GLN A 72 12.92 17.60 16.75
C GLN A 72 13.79 18.08 15.57
N ASP A 73 15.04 17.61 15.49
CA ASP A 73 15.93 17.93 14.38
C ASP A 73 15.42 17.42 13.02
N LEU A 74 14.61 16.37 13.00
CA LEU A 74 14.04 15.82 11.78
C LEU A 74 12.75 16.54 11.37
N GLU A 75 11.97 17.03 12.32
CA GLU A 75 10.74 17.81 12.04
C GLU A 75 11.04 19.18 11.41
N GLU A 76 12.26 19.70 11.59
CA GLU A 76 12.70 20.96 11.00
C GLU A 76 13.05 20.85 9.50
N LEU A 77 13.10 19.64 8.94
CA LEU A 77 13.41 19.44 7.52
C LEU A 77 12.16 19.60 6.66
N ASP A 78 12.18 20.54 5.73
CA ASP A 78 11.07 20.86 4.82
C ASP A 78 10.61 19.67 3.95
N GLU A 79 11.50 18.70 3.72
CA GLU A 79 11.22 17.48 2.97
C GLU A 79 10.40 16.43 3.75
N ILE A 80 10.33 16.54 5.09
CA ILE A 80 9.60 15.61 5.95
C ILE A 80 8.18 16.11 6.17
N LYS A 81 7.21 15.38 5.66
CA LYS A 81 5.79 15.75 5.80
C LYS A 81 5.26 15.46 7.19
N PHE A 82 5.60 14.31 7.77
CA PHE A 82 5.24 13.93 9.13
C PHE A 82 6.09 12.75 9.60
N ILE A 83 6.26 12.64 10.89
CA ILE A 83 6.91 11.51 11.57
C ILE A 83 5.85 10.75 12.33
N ASP A 84 5.79 9.43 12.12
CA ASP A 84 4.85 8.55 12.80
C ASP A 84 5.58 7.44 13.54
N PRO A 85 5.69 7.55 14.89
CA PRO A 85 6.20 6.46 15.69
C PRO A 85 5.20 5.31 15.68
N ASN A 86 5.57 4.21 15.05
CA ASN A 86 4.69 3.06 14.91
C ASN A 86 5.29 1.79 15.49
N ILE A 87 4.40 0.91 15.93
CA ILE A 87 4.73 -0.46 16.35
C ILE A 87 3.98 -1.39 15.40
N THR A 88 4.72 -2.32 14.81
CA THR A 88 4.13 -3.36 13.97
C THR A 88 4.30 -4.72 14.63
N ILE A 89 3.20 -5.43 14.86
CA ILE A 89 3.20 -6.74 15.48
C ILE A 89 2.36 -7.74 14.69
N GLN A 90 2.78 -9.01 14.72
CA GLN A 90 1.96 -10.11 14.24
C GLN A 90 1.01 -10.53 15.36
N SER A 91 -0.26 -10.69 15.01
CA SER A 91 -1.33 -11.04 15.94
C SER A 91 -2.32 -12.01 15.29
N LEU A 92 -3.08 -12.70 16.11
CA LEU A 92 -4.25 -13.46 15.67
C LEU A 92 -5.50 -12.65 16.02
N ILE A 93 -6.33 -12.38 15.02
CA ILE A 93 -7.67 -11.84 15.23
C ILE A 93 -8.65 -13.02 15.36
N THR A 94 -9.45 -13.01 16.40
CA THR A 94 -10.44 -14.05 16.65
C THR A 94 -11.81 -13.42 16.82
N THR A 95 -12.77 -13.97 16.10
CA THR A 95 -14.21 -13.69 16.20
C THR A 95 -14.92 -15.00 16.61
N ASP A 96 -16.23 -14.94 16.80
CA ASP A 96 -17.03 -16.13 17.13
C ASP A 96 -17.00 -17.19 16.01
N TYR A 97 -16.66 -16.79 14.80
CA TYR A 97 -16.74 -17.64 13.61
C TYR A 97 -15.39 -18.01 13.00
N SER A 98 -14.35 -17.22 13.24
CA SER A 98 -13.06 -17.44 12.57
C SER A 98 -11.85 -16.86 13.33
N THR A 99 -10.68 -17.45 13.06
CA THR A 99 -9.38 -16.94 13.54
C THR A 99 -8.44 -16.76 12.35
N LYS A 100 -7.81 -15.60 12.24
CA LYS A 100 -6.86 -15.29 11.17
C LYS A 100 -5.61 -14.61 11.70
N GLY A 101 -4.48 -14.91 11.06
CA GLY A 101 -3.23 -14.18 11.28
C GLY A 101 -3.29 -12.83 10.58
N ILE A 102 -2.92 -11.79 11.30
CA ILE A 102 -2.90 -10.40 10.81
C ILE A 102 -1.62 -9.69 11.22
N LEU A 103 -1.31 -8.63 10.50
CA LEU A 103 -0.31 -7.64 10.88
C LEU A 103 -1.03 -6.42 11.45
N VAL A 104 -0.73 -6.08 12.68
CA VAL A 104 -1.30 -4.90 13.36
C VAL A 104 -0.24 -3.83 13.40
N LYS A 105 -0.58 -2.64 12.90
CA LYS A 105 0.27 -1.45 12.92
C LYS A 105 -0.40 -0.40 13.81
N SER A 106 0.34 0.16 14.75
CA SER A 106 -0.15 1.30 15.53
C SER A 106 -0.15 2.56 14.67
N ILE A 107 -1.13 3.42 14.87
CA ILE A 107 -1.23 4.73 14.23
C ILE A 107 -1.59 5.75 15.32
N ILE A 108 -0.96 6.90 15.27
CA ILE A 108 -1.35 8.04 16.13
C ILE A 108 -2.60 8.67 15.53
N PRO A 109 -3.67 8.91 16.32
CA PRO A 109 -4.94 9.44 15.79
C PRO A 109 -4.79 10.73 15.00
N GLU A 110 -3.90 11.63 15.42
CA GLU A 110 -3.64 12.91 14.77
C GLU A 110 -3.07 12.74 13.36
N ASN A 111 -2.29 11.68 13.16
CA ASN A 111 -1.62 11.39 11.90
C ASN A 111 -2.49 10.63 10.89
N ILE A 112 -3.68 10.18 11.30
CA ILE A 112 -4.54 9.34 10.46
C ILE A 112 -4.89 10.00 9.12
N LYS A 113 -5.03 11.32 9.09
CA LYS A 113 -5.34 12.10 7.89
C LYS A 113 -4.22 12.12 6.84
N HIS A 114 -3.00 11.77 7.24
CA HIS A 114 -1.86 11.73 6.34
C HIS A 114 -1.74 10.42 5.58
N TYR A 115 -2.49 9.40 6.00
CA TYR A 115 -2.53 8.11 5.33
C TYR A 115 -3.57 8.12 4.20
N SER A 116 -3.09 8.07 2.96
CA SER A 116 -3.94 8.15 1.75
C SER A 116 -4.88 6.97 1.54
N PHE A 117 -4.65 5.85 2.22
CA PHE A 117 -5.49 4.66 2.10
C PHE A 117 -6.69 4.64 3.05
N ILE A 118 -6.77 5.60 3.98
CA ILE A 118 -7.90 5.73 4.89
C ILE A 118 -8.89 6.71 4.28
N ASP A 119 -9.99 6.18 3.79
CA ASP A 119 -11.10 7.01 3.33
C ASP A 119 -11.87 7.52 4.56
N GLU A 120 -11.95 8.82 4.74
CA GLU A 120 -12.65 9.46 5.86
C GLU A 120 -14.15 9.06 5.95
N THR A 121 -14.73 8.61 4.86
CA THR A 121 -16.14 8.16 4.83
C THR A 121 -16.39 6.88 5.62
N PHE A 122 -15.37 6.08 5.89
CA PHE A 122 -15.51 4.82 6.63
C PHE A 122 -15.19 4.93 8.12
N ILE A 123 -14.71 6.07 8.58
CA ILE A 123 -14.48 6.31 10.01
C ILE A 123 -15.79 6.78 10.65
N VAL A 124 -16.43 5.89 11.41
CA VAL A 124 -17.76 6.14 11.99
C VAL A 124 -17.70 7.08 13.20
N ASP A 125 -16.58 7.19 13.87
CA ASP A 125 -16.47 7.95 15.11
C ASP A 125 -15.35 8.99 15.01
N ASN A 126 -15.71 10.27 15.09
CA ASN A 126 -14.77 11.39 15.22
C ASN A 126 -13.99 11.37 16.56
N GLU A 127 -14.39 10.52 17.49
CA GLU A 127 -13.71 10.33 18.77
C GLU A 127 -12.74 9.16 18.71
N PHE A 128 -11.62 9.36 18.01
CA PHE A 128 -10.47 8.45 18.02
C PHE A 128 -9.72 8.42 19.37
N ASN A 129 -10.24 9.06 20.39
CA ASN A 129 -9.62 9.14 21.73
C ASN A 129 -9.70 7.83 22.52
N GLU A 130 -10.46 6.84 22.04
CA GLU A 130 -10.58 5.54 22.68
C GLU A 130 -9.89 4.44 21.85
N SER A 131 -9.43 3.40 22.56
CA SER A 131 -8.84 2.21 21.95
C SER A 131 -9.78 1.57 20.92
N GLY A 132 -9.41 1.59 19.67
CA GLY A 132 -10.16 1.00 18.56
C GLY A 132 -9.24 0.41 17.52
N ILE A 133 -9.82 -0.27 16.54
CA ILE A 133 -9.09 -0.83 15.40
C ILE A 133 -9.77 -0.49 14.10
N ILE A 134 -8.96 -0.22 13.08
CA ILE A 134 -9.40 -0.07 11.69
C ILE A 134 -8.99 -1.34 10.95
N LEU A 135 -9.91 -1.94 10.23
CA LEU A 135 -9.71 -3.20 9.53
C LEU A 135 -9.75 -3.02 8.01
N GLY A 136 -8.96 -3.78 7.29
CA GLY A 136 -9.07 -3.83 5.84
C GLY A 136 -10.37 -4.49 5.39
N ALA A 137 -11.01 -3.97 4.33
CA ALA A 137 -12.29 -4.43 3.82
C ALA A 137 -12.32 -5.95 3.55
N ARG A 138 -11.29 -6.48 2.90
CA ARG A 138 -11.18 -7.94 2.62
C ARG A 138 -11.10 -8.78 3.89
N LEU A 139 -10.47 -8.25 4.95
CA LEU A 139 -10.42 -8.95 6.24
C LEU A 139 -11.81 -8.97 6.87
N VAL A 140 -12.49 -7.82 6.90
CA VAL A 140 -13.86 -7.68 7.43
C VAL A 140 -14.82 -8.68 6.79
N GLU A 141 -14.85 -8.74 5.45
CA GLU A 141 -15.64 -9.74 4.71
C GLU A 141 -15.30 -11.17 5.11
N SER A 142 -14.00 -11.45 5.29
CA SER A 142 -13.52 -12.81 5.55
C SER A 142 -13.77 -13.30 6.98
N ILE A 143 -13.92 -12.41 7.97
CA ILE A 143 -14.17 -12.75 9.37
C ILE A 143 -15.60 -12.43 9.81
N GLY A 144 -16.41 -11.79 8.93
CA GLY A 144 -17.83 -11.55 9.14
C GLY A 144 -18.13 -10.58 10.28
N VAL A 145 -17.37 -9.47 10.37
CA VAL A 145 -17.58 -8.42 11.38
C VAL A 145 -18.05 -7.12 10.73
N GLU A 146 -18.70 -6.29 11.53
CA GLU A 146 -19.18 -4.96 11.14
C GLU A 146 -18.55 -3.87 12.02
N ILE A 147 -18.68 -2.63 11.60
CA ILE A 147 -18.28 -1.48 12.40
C ILE A 147 -19.06 -1.49 13.73
N GLY A 148 -18.34 -1.27 14.83
CA GLY A 148 -18.89 -1.37 16.19
C GLY A 148 -18.76 -2.75 16.82
N SER A 149 -18.47 -3.80 16.05
CA SER A 149 -18.24 -5.16 16.57
C SER A 149 -17.04 -5.21 17.50
N SER A 150 -17.09 -6.07 18.51
CA SER A 150 -15.95 -6.35 19.39
C SER A 150 -15.17 -7.55 18.88
N ILE A 151 -13.85 -7.41 18.77
CA ILE A 151 -12.94 -8.47 18.34
C ILE A 151 -11.88 -8.72 19.40
N LYS A 152 -11.32 -9.93 19.42
CA LYS A 152 -10.18 -10.28 20.28
C LYS A 152 -8.91 -10.42 19.46
N LEU A 153 -7.87 -9.73 19.89
CA LEU A 153 -6.52 -9.88 19.36
C LEU A 153 -5.68 -10.67 20.34
N PHE A 154 -4.96 -11.65 19.82
CA PHE A 154 -3.96 -12.42 20.56
C PHE A 154 -2.58 -12.06 20.04
N SER A 155 -1.72 -11.56 20.92
CA SER A 155 -0.33 -11.26 20.59
C SER A 155 0.49 -12.55 20.53
N SER A 156 1.52 -12.55 19.67
CA SER A 156 2.56 -13.59 19.69
C SER A 156 3.37 -13.61 20.98
N ASN A 157 3.36 -12.51 21.74
CA ASN A 157 4.01 -12.44 23.04
C ASN A 157 3.19 -13.18 24.09
N THR A 158 3.85 -14.03 24.85
CA THR A 158 3.24 -14.83 25.93
C THR A 158 3.53 -14.25 27.30
N ILE A 159 2.60 -14.44 28.23
CA ILE A 159 2.77 -14.12 29.64
C ILE A 159 2.99 -15.46 30.37
N SER A 160 4.04 -15.51 31.19
CA SER A 160 4.26 -16.69 32.04
C SER A 160 3.22 -16.72 33.17
N SER A 161 2.48 -17.81 33.26
CA SER A 161 1.53 -18.06 34.33
C SER A 161 1.91 -19.36 35.06
N PRO A 162 1.38 -19.60 36.28
CA PRO A 162 1.59 -20.86 36.99
C PRO A 162 1.11 -22.12 36.23
N PHE A 163 0.25 -21.92 35.23
CA PHE A 163 -0.33 -22.99 34.41
C PHE A 163 0.31 -23.08 33.01
N GLY A 164 1.39 -22.35 32.75
CA GLY A 164 2.09 -22.31 31.46
C GLY A 164 2.11 -20.91 30.83
N GLN A 165 2.56 -20.87 29.56
CA GLN A 165 2.62 -19.62 28.81
C GLN A 165 1.24 -19.37 28.16
N LEU A 166 0.64 -18.23 28.50
CA LEU A 166 -0.63 -17.80 27.92
C LEU A 166 -0.40 -16.63 26.96
N PRO A 167 -1.04 -16.62 25.77
CA PRO A 167 -0.96 -15.47 24.87
C PRO A 167 -1.66 -14.27 25.49
N LYS A 168 -1.04 -13.10 25.38
CA LYS A 168 -1.68 -11.85 25.79
C LYS A 168 -2.81 -11.52 24.83
N SER A 169 -4.00 -11.25 25.34
CA SER A 169 -5.16 -10.88 24.55
C SER A 169 -5.70 -9.52 24.92
N ILE A 170 -6.24 -8.81 23.94
CA ILE A 170 -6.94 -7.53 24.11
C ILE A 170 -8.22 -7.57 23.30
N SER A 171 -9.30 -7.00 23.85
CA SER A 171 -10.55 -6.79 23.12
C SER A 171 -10.62 -5.36 22.62
N LEU A 172 -10.89 -5.18 21.33
CA LEU A 172 -10.99 -3.89 20.66
C LEU A 172 -12.31 -3.80 19.88
N LYS A 173 -12.83 -2.57 19.76
CA LYS A 173 -13.98 -2.30 18.88
C LYS A 173 -13.49 -1.92 17.47
N VAL A 174 -14.20 -2.41 16.47
CA VAL A 174 -13.98 -2.00 15.08
C VAL A 174 -14.53 -0.60 14.91
N LYS A 175 -13.65 0.38 14.72
CA LYS A 175 -13.98 1.80 14.57
C LYS A 175 -14.08 2.24 13.11
N GLY A 176 -13.46 1.49 12.21
CA GLY A 176 -13.45 1.83 10.79
C GLY A 176 -13.00 0.69 9.90
N ILE A 177 -13.25 0.88 8.62
CA ILE A 177 -12.85 -0.06 7.56
C ILE A 177 -12.12 0.75 6.50
N PHE A 178 -10.97 0.26 6.04
CA PHE A 178 -10.24 0.87 4.95
C PHE A 178 -10.15 -0.07 3.75
N ASN A 179 -10.09 0.52 2.56
CA ASN A 179 -9.89 -0.23 1.33
C ASN A 179 -8.57 0.21 0.69
N SER A 180 -7.65 -0.72 0.56
CA SER A 180 -6.35 -0.49 -0.08
C SER A 180 -6.31 -0.93 -1.56
N GLY A 181 -7.45 -1.29 -2.13
CA GLY A 181 -7.56 -1.76 -3.52
C GLY A 181 -7.55 -3.26 -3.67
#